data_5cda80c4c273986f5c26228c91c3eae0
#
_entry.id   5cda80c4c273986f5c26228c91c3eae0
#
_cell.length_a   1.000
_cell.length_b   1.000
_cell.length_c   1.000
_cell.angle_alpha   90.00
_cell.angle_beta   90.00
_cell.angle_gamma   90.00
#
_symmetry.space_group_name_H-M   'P 1'
#
loop_
_entity.id
_entity.type
_entity.pdbx_description
1 polymer ?
#
loop_
_entity_poly.entity_id
_entity_poly.type
_entity_poly.pdbx_seq_one_letter_code
_entity_poly.pdbx_strand_id
1 'polypeptide(L)'
;MKTMLWMKTLTTREGLVSRLYWRLLPVLILSCVVISANAFTDSVFAGRFLGTQAMALIGLYGPVNTIFSGLASVFATGAQQLCCSEMGNGNSRRLRQVFNAGMLFLLGSGIFCSVLLLLFRRELAAGLGTGGAMQTELSAYIAGISLGIAGQLLSCYLMPFLQINGHNRLSYLAMAGNLVGNMGFNTLFVAVLPWGLFGMGLATSLSSLFCLGVMLPVFCQKKELAHFDLHGLKGRDLAHIARIGSPVLMFHGGLFIKNYGMNCALLKGSMVDAVAVLTLQGSLCGILGALPFSSGTAVQMLSSFYIGEGDRASVREVFAVAMKNGLMLCALASLLLLSCSMPILHLFGLDSGAAQTMALRMLRMLCLAMLMNLVLTVFVKLLQAAEKLALANAITFLENGFQGVFALLFVGKLGADVAWAANPVATALCLLAVMVYGLSGGADCWRDPLRFLHFPTDFVSAVDARMTLAICSQELVMDAARGLMEFCTRQGMSERACMTAGVCVEELAGNVVKHGFQNRKSGTVWVLATIQNKTLTLRIRDNCIRFDPKEYLRLSAQDDPSEHIGIRLVAGLAESVEYQNMFGMNMLTIEVKP
;
A
#
# COMPACT_ATOMS: atom_id res chain seq x y z
N MET A 1 -25.10 8.97 35.88
CA MET A 1 -24.92 7.61 35.36
C MET A 1 -25.51 7.45 33.93
N LYS A 2 -26.73 7.93 33.62
CA LYS A 2 -27.28 7.92 32.25
C LYS A 2 -26.47 8.77 31.25
N THR A 3 -26.01 9.97 31.64
CA THR A 3 -25.15 10.86 30.83
C THR A 3 -23.81 10.24 30.50
N MET A 4 -23.24 9.43 31.38
CA MET A 4 -21.94 8.77 31.16
C MET A 4 -22.03 7.52 30.27
N LEU A 5 -23.17 6.80 30.33
CA LEU A 5 -23.46 5.69 29.42
C LEU A 5 -23.74 6.19 28.00
N TRP A 6 -24.34 7.34 27.90
CA TRP A 6 -24.74 8.02 26.69
C TRP A 6 -23.52 8.59 25.92
N MET A 7 -22.56 9.21 26.63
CA MET A 7 -21.27 9.59 26.01
C MET A 7 -20.46 8.38 25.52
N LYS A 8 -20.59 7.19 26.13
CA LYS A 8 -19.93 5.97 25.65
C LYS A 8 -20.50 5.48 24.31
N THR A 9 -21.78 5.65 24.03
CA THR A 9 -22.40 5.28 22.74
C THR A 9 -22.07 6.27 21.61
N LEU A 10 -21.81 7.53 21.93
CA LEU A 10 -21.33 8.53 20.98
C LEU A 10 -19.80 8.46 20.71
N THR A 11 -19.05 7.82 21.61
CA THR A 11 -17.57 7.72 21.53
C THR A 11 -17.04 6.40 20.98
N THR A 12 -17.87 5.57 20.34
CA THR A 12 -17.38 4.34 19.71
C THR A 12 -16.49 4.66 18.51
N ARG A 13 -15.19 4.73 18.81
CA ARG A 13 -14.09 5.01 17.89
C ARG A 13 -13.73 3.81 17.00
N GLU A 14 -14.21 2.63 17.39
CA GLU A 14 -13.80 1.33 16.83
C GLU A 14 -14.32 1.02 15.42
N GLY A 15 -14.76 1.99 14.65
CA GLY A 15 -15.35 1.73 13.34
C GLY A 15 -14.56 2.27 12.14
N LEU A 16 -13.97 3.47 12.23
CA LEU A 16 -13.46 4.18 11.05
C LEU A 16 -12.14 3.60 10.56
N VAL A 17 -11.15 3.49 11.44
CA VAL A 17 -9.82 2.96 11.07
C VAL A 17 -9.91 1.53 10.59
N SER A 18 -10.67 0.69 11.32
CA SER A 18 -10.92 -0.69 10.93
C SER A 18 -11.60 -0.79 9.56
N ARG A 19 -12.60 0.06 9.28
CA ARG A 19 -13.27 0.09 7.96
C ARG A 19 -12.32 0.51 6.84
N LEU A 20 -11.48 1.52 7.06
CA LEU A 20 -10.49 1.95 6.07
C LEU A 20 -9.47 0.85 5.81
N TYR A 21 -8.97 0.20 6.86
CA TYR A 21 -8.05 -0.92 6.75
C TYR A 21 -8.64 -2.06 5.90
N TRP A 22 -9.87 -2.51 6.22
CA TRP A 22 -10.55 -3.56 5.46
C TRP A 22 -10.98 -3.15 4.05
N ARG A 23 -11.09 -1.86 3.79
CA ARG A 23 -11.38 -1.33 2.44
C ARG A 23 -10.13 -1.33 1.55
N LEU A 24 -8.95 -1.06 2.12
CA LEU A 24 -7.67 -1.03 1.40
C LEU A 24 -7.07 -2.43 1.24
N LEU A 25 -7.10 -3.23 2.28
CA LEU A 25 -6.40 -4.52 2.35
C LEU A 25 -6.72 -5.48 1.20
N PRO A 26 -7.99 -5.74 0.81
CA PRO A 26 -8.28 -6.68 -0.27
C PRO A 26 -7.71 -6.24 -1.63
N VAL A 27 -7.74 -4.93 -1.93
CA VAL A 27 -7.18 -4.38 -3.18
C VAL A 27 -5.67 -4.58 -3.20
N LEU A 28 -5.00 -4.33 -2.07
CA LEU A 28 -3.55 -4.50 -1.92
C LEU A 28 -3.14 -5.97 -2.04
N ILE A 29 -3.87 -6.89 -1.41
CA ILE A 29 -3.64 -8.34 -1.54
C ILE A 29 -3.81 -8.76 -3.01
N LEU A 30 -4.90 -8.36 -3.64
CA LEU A 30 -5.17 -8.74 -5.03
C LEU A 30 -4.08 -8.21 -5.97
N SER A 31 -3.54 -7.00 -5.74
CA SER A 31 -2.46 -6.47 -6.57
C SER A 31 -1.21 -7.35 -6.52
N CYS A 32 -0.82 -7.83 -5.34
CA CYS A 32 0.31 -8.74 -5.19
C CYS A 32 0.04 -10.12 -5.84
N VAL A 33 -1.18 -10.65 -5.67
CA VAL A 33 -1.58 -11.93 -6.26
C VAL A 33 -1.59 -11.85 -7.78
N VAL A 34 -2.09 -10.77 -8.37
CA VAL A 34 -2.10 -10.57 -9.84
C VAL A 34 -0.70 -10.51 -10.42
N ILE A 35 0.24 -9.83 -9.75
CA ILE A 35 1.65 -9.80 -10.18
C ILE A 35 2.22 -11.24 -10.24
N SER A 36 1.99 -12.03 -9.18
CA SER A 36 2.45 -13.42 -9.13
C SER A 36 1.74 -14.31 -10.17
N ALA A 37 0.45 -14.11 -10.40
CA ALA A 37 -0.34 -14.84 -11.38
C ALA A 37 0.11 -14.54 -12.81
N ASN A 38 0.45 -13.29 -13.15
CA ASN A 38 0.99 -12.94 -14.46
C ASN A 38 2.31 -13.67 -14.74
N ALA A 39 3.25 -13.64 -13.78
CA ALA A 39 4.53 -14.34 -13.94
C ALA A 39 4.35 -15.87 -14.09
N PHE A 40 3.38 -16.45 -13.36
CA PHE A 40 3.04 -17.86 -13.50
C PHE A 40 2.43 -18.16 -14.87
N THR A 41 1.50 -17.35 -15.34
CA THR A 41 0.87 -17.47 -16.66
C THR A 41 1.91 -17.42 -17.77
N ASP A 42 2.79 -16.44 -17.75
CA ASP A 42 3.88 -16.32 -18.75
C ASP A 42 4.77 -17.56 -18.76
N SER A 43 5.11 -18.11 -17.59
CA SER A 43 5.90 -19.33 -17.49
C SER A 43 5.18 -20.56 -18.06
N VAL A 44 3.87 -20.69 -17.84
CA VAL A 44 3.05 -21.79 -18.38
C VAL A 44 2.95 -21.70 -19.91
N PHE A 45 2.69 -20.50 -20.45
CA PHE A 45 2.63 -20.30 -21.90
C PHE A 45 3.99 -20.56 -22.57
N ALA A 46 5.09 -20.07 -21.97
CA ALA A 46 6.43 -20.33 -22.46
C ALA A 46 6.72 -21.83 -22.51
N GLY A 47 6.53 -22.53 -21.40
CA GLY A 47 6.82 -23.96 -21.31
C GLY A 47 5.98 -24.84 -22.25
N ARG A 48 4.66 -24.50 -22.37
CA ARG A 48 3.72 -25.32 -23.15
C ARG A 48 3.81 -25.11 -24.67
N PHE A 49 4.01 -23.87 -25.11
CA PHE A 49 3.94 -23.50 -26.52
C PHE A 49 5.30 -23.24 -27.16
N LEU A 50 6.30 -22.79 -26.38
CA LEU A 50 7.62 -22.42 -26.90
C LEU A 50 8.74 -23.34 -26.42
N GLY A 51 8.46 -24.19 -25.40
CA GLY A 51 9.39 -25.17 -24.89
C GLY A 51 10.26 -24.63 -23.70
N THR A 52 11.04 -25.55 -23.12
CA THR A 52 11.84 -25.28 -21.91
C THR A 52 12.93 -24.26 -22.15
N GLN A 53 13.48 -24.17 -23.36
CA GLN A 53 14.50 -23.17 -23.73
C GLN A 53 13.94 -21.75 -23.64
N ALA A 54 12.74 -21.50 -24.15
CA ALA A 54 12.06 -20.21 -24.08
C ALA A 54 11.79 -19.81 -22.63
N MET A 55 11.36 -20.75 -21.79
CA MET A 55 11.17 -20.53 -20.36
C MET A 55 12.47 -20.12 -19.66
N ALA A 56 13.60 -20.75 -20.01
CA ALA A 56 14.91 -20.36 -19.48
C ALA A 56 15.32 -18.96 -19.92
N LEU A 57 15.09 -18.58 -21.19
CA LEU A 57 15.39 -17.25 -21.73
C LEU A 57 14.61 -16.13 -21.03
N ILE A 58 13.32 -16.36 -20.74
CA ILE A 58 12.50 -15.42 -19.95
C ILE A 58 13.07 -15.27 -18.53
N GLY A 59 13.51 -16.38 -17.94
CA GLY A 59 14.17 -16.37 -16.64
C GLY A 59 15.44 -15.51 -16.61
N LEU A 60 16.24 -15.52 -17.69
CA LEU A 60 17.43 -14.68 -17.83
C LEU A 60 17.10 -13.17 -17.88
N TYR A 61 15.92 -12.78 -18.36
CA TYR A 61 15.47 -11.39 -18.34
C TYR A 61 15.00 -10.94 -16.94
N GLY A 62 14.71 -11.85 -16.03
CA GLY A 62 14.19 -11.59 -14.69
C GLY A 62 14.93 -10.49 -13.90
N PRO A 63 16.28 -10.50 -13.81
CA PRO A 63 17.04 -9.43 -13.15
C PRO A 63 16.79 -8.04 -13.75
N VAL A 64 16.67 -7.94 -15.06
CA VAL A 64 16.39 -6.67 -15.77
C VAL A 64 15.00 -6.15 -15.38
N ASN A 65 13.98 -7.03 -15.40
CA ASN A 65 12.63 -6.68 -14.97
C ASN A 65 12.58 -6.25 -13.49
N THR A 66 13.42 -6.84 -12.64
CA THR A 66 13.52 -6.46 -11.21
C THR A 66 14.02 -5.02 -11.04
N ILE A 67 14.92 -4.54 -11.89
CA ILE A 67 15.39 -3.15 -11.87
C ILE A 67 14.24 -2.19 -12.18
N PHE A 68 13.46 -2.46 -13.21
CA PHE A 68 12.31 -1.62 -13.58
C PHE A 68 11.21 -1.64 -12.52
N SER A 69 10.87 -2.81 -12.02
CA SER A 69 9.90 -2.97 -10.93
C SER A 69 10.36 -2.27 -9.65
N GLY A 70 11.65 -2.35 -9.34
CA GLY A 70 12.26 -1.64 -8.21
C GLY A 70 12.16 -0.13 -8.36
N LEU A 71 12.52 0.42 -9.53
CA LEU A 71 12.41 1.84 -9.82
C LEU A 71 10.97 2.34 -9.67
N ALA A 72 10.01 1.65 -10.28
CA ALA A 72 8.59 2.00 -10.17
C ALA A 72 8.12 1.97 -8.71
N SER A 73 8.48 0.92 -7.97
CA SER A 73 8.05 0.72 -6.58
C SER A 73 8.64 1.74 -5.61
N VAL A 74 9.89 2.17 -5.80
CA VAL A 74 10.53 3.25 -5.01
C VAL A 74 9.74 4.55 -5.16
N PHE A 75 9.46 4.95 -6.39
CA PHE A 75 8.73 6.20 -6.64
C PHE A 75 7.26 6.09 -6.28
N ALA A 76 6.61 4.94 -6.51
CA ALA A 76 5.22 4.72 -6.11
C ALA A 76 5.06 4.79 -4.58
N THR A 77 5.91 4.08 -3.83
CA THR A 77 5.84 4.06 -2.36
C THR A 77 6.19 5.40 -1.74
N GLY A 78 7.25 6.06 -2.24
CA GLY A 78 7.68 7.37 -1.74
C GLY A 78 6.65 8.46 -2.00
N ALA A 79 6.13 8.55 -3.23
CA ALA A 79 5.10 9.53 -3.57
C ALA A 79 3.77 9.24 -2.85
N GLN A 80 3.36 7.98 -2.76
CA GLN A 80 2.17 7.57 -2.01
C GLN A 80 2.24 8.03 -0.55
N GLN A 81 3.37 7.79 0.14
CA GLN A 81 3.55 8.18 1.53
C GLN A 81 3.48 9.69 1.70
N LEU A 82 4.23 10.45 0.88
CA LEU A 82 4.20 11.91 0.91
C LEU A 82 2.80 12.46 0.63
N CYS A 83 2.13 11.94 -0.39
CA CYS A 83 0.78 12.38 -0.73
C CYS A 83 -0.22 12.06 0.39
N CYS A 84 -0.11 10.92 1.07
CA CYS A 84 -0.95 10.61 2.23
C CYS A 84 -0.69 11.58 3.39
N SER A 85 0.57 11.95 3.66
CA SER A 85 0.92 12.94 4.69
C SER A 85 0.38 14.33 4.35
N GLU A 86 0.58 14.80 3.10
CA GLU A 86 0.08 16.10 2.64
C GLU A 86 -1.46 16.15 2.60
N MET A 87 -2.10 15.02 2.32
CA MET A 87 -3.54 14.87 2.42
C MET A 87 -4.01 15.04 3.86
N GLY A 88 -3.31 14.45 4.83
CA GLY A 88 -3.58 14.63 6.25
C GLY A 88 -3.39 16.09 6.71
N ASN A 89 -2.38 16.79 6.17
CA ASN A 89 -2.14 18.21 6.41
C ASN A 89 -3.16 19.15 5.72
N GLY A 90 -4.06 18.62 4.88
CA GLY A 90 -4.99 19.44 4.09
C GLY A 90 -4.38 20.12 2.86
N ASN A 91 -3.12 19.83 2.52
CA ASN A 91 -2.38 20.53 1.45
C ASN A 91 -2.54 19.84 0.08
N SER A 92 -3.72 19.95 -0.51
CA SER A 92 -4.03 19.35 -1.82
C SER A 92 -3.13 19.86 -2.96
N ARG A 93 -2.64 21.11 -2.88
CA ARG A 93 -1.73 21.65 -3.89
C ARG A 93 -0.38 20.93 -3.85
N ARG A 94 0.17 20.72 -2.66
CA ARG A 94 1.44 20.02 -2.47
C ARG A 94 1.34 18.55 -2.87
N LEU A 95 0.24 17.89 -2.51
CA LEU A 95 -0.07 16.53 -2.95
C LEU A 95 0.03 16.41 -4.48
N ARG A 96 -0.64 17.31 -5.23
CA ARG A 96 -0.59 17.30 -6.71
C ARG A 96 0.82 17.51 -7.26
N GLN A 97 1.60 18.40 -6.67
CA GLN A 97 2.99 18.62 -7.10
C GLN A 97 3.83 17.34 -6.96
N VAL A 98 3.76 16.67 -5.81
CA VAL A 98 4.47 15.40 -5.55
C VAL A 98 4.01 14.30 -6.50
N PHE A 99 2.69 14.13 -6.66
CA PHE A 99 2.10 13.16 -7.58
C PHE A 99 2.59 13.36 -9.02
N ASN A 100 2.51 14.57 -9.53
CA ASN A 100 2.88 14.85 -10.92
C ASN A 100 4.39 14.78 -11.15
N ALA A 101 5.23 15.16 -10.17
CA ALA A 101 6.67 15.03 -10.26
C ALA A 101 7.11 13.55 -10.44
N GLY A 102 6.60 12.64 -9.59
CA GLY A 102 6.90 11.21 -9.69
C GLY A 102 6.38 10.59 -10.98
N MET A 103 5.16 10.95 -11.38
CA MET A 103 4.54 10.46 -12.62
C MET A 103 5.36 10.85 -13.86
N LEU A 104 5.73 12.13 -14.00
CA LEU A 104 6.50 12.61 -15.15
C LEU A 104 7.90 12.01 -15.20
N PHE A 105 8.53 11.85 -14.05
CA PHE A 105 9.83 11.17 -13.97
C PHE A 105 9.74 9.73 -14.47
N LEU A 106 8.72 8.96 -14.01
CA LEU A 106 8.54 7.57 -14.44
C LEU A 106 8.11 7.46 -15.90
N LEU A 107 7.32 8.39 -16.40
CA LEU A 107 7.00 8.45 -17.83
C LEU A 107 8.26 8.68 -18.67
N GLY A 108 9.05 9.69 -18.32
CA GLY A 108 10.30 10.01 -19.03
C GLY A 108 11.33 8.88 -18.95
N SER A 109 11.55 8.33 -17.75
CA SER A 109 12.47 7.20 -17.57
C SER A 109 11.96 5.93 -18.26
N GLY A 110 10.64 5.68 -18.25
CA GLY A 110 10.04 4.55 -18.95
C GLY A 110 10.22 4.64 -20.46
N ILE A 111 9.98 5.80 -21.07
CA ILE A 111 10.22 6.03 -22.51
C ILE A 111 11.71 5.88 -22.81
N PHE A 112 12.58 6.51 -22.01
CA PHE A 112 14.03 6.42 -22.19
C PHE A 112 14.52 4.96 -22.13
N CYS A 113 14.10 4.20 -21.11
CA CYS A 113 14.45 2.80 -20.98
C CYS A 113 13.87 1.94 -22.12
N SER A 114 12.64 2.21 -22.57
CA SER A 114 12.04 1.53 -23.73
C SER A 114 12.90 1.71 -24.99
N VAL A 115 13.32 2.93 -25.29
CA VAL A 115 14.19 3.24 -26.43
C VAL A 115 15.56 2.58 -26.27
N LEU A 116 16.16 2.67 -25.08
CA LEU A 116 17.46 2.07 -24.79
C LEU A 116 17.42 0.53 -24.99
N LEU A 117 16.40 -0.14 -24.45
CA LEU A 117 16.22 -1.57 -24.60
C LEU A 117 16.00 -1.99 -26.08
N LEU A 118 15.23 -1.21 -26.84
CA LEU A 118 15.04 -1.47 -28.26
C LEU A 118 16.35 -1.34 -29.06
N LEU A 119 17.14 -0.32 -28.79
CA LEU A 119 18.42 -0.07 -29.47
C LEU A 119 19.46 -1.13 -29.11
N PHE A 120 19.61 -1.44 -27.83
CA PHE A 120 20.66 -2.32 -27.30
C PHE A 120 20.16 -3.74 -26.98
N ARG A 121 19.05 -4.19 -27.57
CA ARG A 121 18.44 -5.50 -27.29
C ARG A 121 19.38 -6.69 -27.56
N ARG A 122 20.22 -6.62 -28.59
CA ARG A 122 21.16 -7.68 -28.96
C ARG A 122 22.36 -7.73 -28.02
N GLU A 123 22.89 -6.57 -27.68
CA GLU A 123 24.00 -6.40 -26.77
C GLU A 123 23.60 -6.85 -25.35
N LEU A 124 22.39 -6.50 -24.93
CA LEU A 124 21.85 -6.93 -23.64
C LEU A 124 21.66 -8.46 -23.62
N ALA A 125 21.08 -9.04 -24.68
CA ALA A 125 20.94 -10.49 -24.78
C ALA A 125 22.30 -11.21 -24.70
N ALA A 126 23.31 -10.71 -25.42
CA ALA A 126 24.69 -11.24 -25.33
C ALA A 126 25.28 -11.10 -23.91
N GLY A 127 25.09 -9.93 -23.27
CA GLY A 127 25.53 -9.66 -21.90
C GLY A 127 24.89 -10.56 -20.83
N LEU A 128 23.67 -11.06 -21.10
CA LEU A 128 22.99 -12.05 -20.27
C LEU A 128 23.48 -13.51 -20.50
N GLY A 129 24.54 -13.68 -21.30
CA GLY A 129 25.20 -14.98 -21.50
C GLY A 129 24.60 -15.84 -22.62
N THR A 130 23.79 -15.25 -23.52
CA THR A 130 23.24 -15.97 -24.68
C THR A 130 24.07 -15.73 -25.94
N GLY A 131 24.07 -16.73 -26.84
CA GLY A 131 24.75 -16.67 -28.14
C GLY A 131 23.97 -17.38 -29.25
N GLY A 132 24.27 -17.05 -30.51
CA GLY A 132 23.65 -17.68 -31.65
C GLY A 132 22.13 -17.52 -31.73
N ALA A 133 21.40 -18.62 -31.92
CA ALA A 133 19.92 -18.61 -31.99
C ALA A 133 19.26 -18.10 -30.69
N MET A 134 19.79 -18.48 -29.52
CA MET A 134 19.28 -18.05 -28.21
C MET A 134 19.35 -16.53 -28.03
N GLN A 135 20.42 -15.90 -28.50
CA GLN A 135 20.57 -14.44 -28.47
C GLN A 135 19.48 -13.76 -29.33
N THR A 136 19.20 -14.34 -30.51
CA THR A 136 18.17 -13.80 -31.40
C THR A 136 16.79 -13.89 -30.75
N GLU A 137 16.44 -15.03 -30.17
CA GLU A 137 15.17 -15.25 -29.49
C GLU A 137 15.01 -14.33 -28.26
N LEU A 138 16.05 -14.22 -27.40
CA LEU A 138 16.00 -13.33 -26.25
C LEU A 138 15.91 -11.85 -26.68
N SER A 139 16.64 -11.45 -27.74
CA SER A 139 16.56 -10.09 -28.28
C SER A 139 15.16 -9.77 -28.84
N ALA A 140 14.45 -10.74 -29.40
CA ALA A 140 13.08 -10.60 -29.85
C ALA A 140 12.11 -10.42 -28.65
N TYR A 141 12.30 -11.20 -27.56
CA TYR A 141 11.54 -11.01 -26.33
C TYR A 141 11.74 -9.61 -25.75
N ILE A 142 13.01 -9.16 -25.65
CA ILE A 142 13.35 -7.82 -25.17
C ILE A 142 12.70 -6.74 -26.03
N ALA A 143 12.66 -6.90 -27.36
CA ALA A 143 11.97 -5.98 -28.25
C ALA A 143 10.47 -5.90 -27.97
N GLY A 144 9.81 -7.05 -27.78
CA GLY A 144 8.39 -7.11 -27.45
C GLY A 144 8.06 -6.42 -26.11
N ILE A 145 8.84 -6.72 -25.05
CA ILE A 145 8.55 -6.18 -23.72
C ILE A 145 8.94 -4.70 -23.59
N SER A 146 9.93 -4.22 -24.36
CA SER A 146 10.37 -2.83 -24.30
C SER A 146 9.27 -1.82 -24.67
N LEU A 147 8.31 -2.21 -25.50
CA LEU A 147 7.18 -1.35 -25.89
C LEU A 147 6.25 -1.02 -24.72
N GLY A 148 6.24 -1.85 -23.69
CA GLY A 148 5.36 -1.70 -22.52
C GLY A 148 6.02 -1.16 -21.27
N ILE A 149 7.34 -0.91 -21.24
CA ILE A 149 8.04 -0.50 -20.02
C ILE A 149 7.43 0.77 -19.40
N ALA A 150 7.18 1.80 -20.22
CA ALA A 150 6.53 3.01 -19.72
C ALA A 150 5.13 2.73 -19.13
N GLY A 151 4.36 1.86 -19.77
CA GLY A 151 3.06 1.41 -19.28
C GLY A 151 3.17 0.65 -17.95
N GLN A 152 4.14 -0.24 -17.82
CA GLN A 152 4.39 -1.00 -16.60
C GLN A 152 4.79 -0.09 -15.43
N LEU A 153 5.73 0.84 -15.63
CA LEU A 153 6.17 1.78 -14.59
C LEU A 153 5.03 2.67 -14.13
N LEU A 154 4.26 3.24 -15.06
CA LEU A 154 3.14 4.11 -14.75
C LEU A 154 1.97 3.35 -14.12
N SER A 155 1.66 2.14 -14.56
CA SER A 155 0.60 1.33 -13.95
C SER A 155 0.92 1.01 -12.50
N CYS A 156 2.17 0.64 -12.19
CA CYS A 156 2.63 0.41 -10.83
C CYS A 156 2.51 1.68 -9.97
N TYR A 157 2.88 2.83 -10.55
CA TYR A 157 2.83 4.13 -9.87
C TYR A 157 1.39 4.60 -9.60
N LEU A 158 0.50 4.52 -10.58
CA LEU A 158 -0.86 5.06 -10.49
C LEU A 158 -1.80 4.21 -9.64
N MET A 159 -1.52 2.92 -9.46
CA MET A 159 -2.39 2.00 -8.73
C MET A 159 -2.71 2.46 -7.30
N PRO A 160 -1.76 2.83 -6.42
CA PRO A 160 -2.08 3.33 -5.09
C PRO A 160 -2.84 4.66 -5.11
N PHE A 161 -2.68 5.48 -6.15
CA PHE A 161 -3.40 6.75 -6.27
C PHE A 161 -4.87 6.59 -6.66
N LEU A 162 -5.23 5.49 -7.35
CA LEU A 162 -6.65 5.13 -7.49
C LEU A 162 -7.31 4.87 -6.14
N GLN A 163 -6.58 4.25 -5.20
CA GLN A 163 -7.08 3.98 -3.85
C GLN A 163 -7.19 5.27 -3.03
N ILE A 164 -6.21 6.17 -3.15
CA ILE A 164 -6.24 7.50 -2.53
C ILE A 164 -7.45 8.29 -3.04
N ASN A 165 -7.72 8.28 -4.34
CA ASN A 165 -8.89 8.90 -4.95
C ASN A 165 -10.21 8.13 -4.67
N GLY A 166 -10.15 6.98 -3.99
CA GLY A 166 -11.32 6.18 -3.61
C GLY A 166 -11.91 5.30 -4.71
N HIS A 167 -11.20 5.11 -5.83
CA HIS A 167 -11.65 4.30 -6.97
C HIS A 167 -11.26 2.82 -6.88
N ASN A 168 -11.51 2.17 -5.72
CA ASN A 168 -11.13 0.77 -5.51
C ASN A 168 -11.75 -0.20 -6.54
N ARG A 169 -12.99 0.06 -7.00
CA ARG A 169 -13.62 -0.77 -8.05
C ARG A 169 -12.85 -0.73 -9.35
N LEU A 170 -12.34 0.43 -9.73
CA LEU A 170 -11.54 0.57 -10.93
C LEU A 170 -10.16 -0.09 -10.77
N SER A 171 -9.59 -0.08 -9.55
CA SER A 171 -8.37 -0.85 -9.26
C SER A 171 -8.58 -2.35 -9.50
N TYR A 172 -9.71 -2.92 -9.05
CA TYR A 172 -10.04 -4.32 -9.35
C TYR A 172 -10.19 -4.59 -10.84
N LEU A 173 -10.88 -3.71 -11.57
CA LEU A 173 -11.06 -3.84 -13.02
C LEU A 173 -9.73 -3.74 -13.77
N ALA A 174 -8.87 -2.80 -13.41
CA ALA A 174 -7.56 -2.64 -14.01
C ALA A 174 -6.67 -3.87 -13.80
N MET A 175 -6.66 -4.43 -12.58
CA MET A 175 -5.91 -5.64 -12.26
C MET A 175 -6.45 -6.89 -12.97
N ALA A 176 -7.77 -7.10 -12.94
CA ALA A 176 -8.41 -8.21 -13.65
C ALA A 176 -8.19 -8.09 -15.16
N GLY A 177 -8.34 -6.87 -15.71
CA GLY A 177 -8.09 -6.59 -17.11
C GLY A 177 -6.63 -6.81 -17.51
N ASN A 178 -5.68 -6.49 -16.63
CA ASN A 178 -4.26 -6.78 -16.86
C ASN A 178 -4.02 -8.31 -16.94
N LEU A 179 -4.53 -9.08 -15.99
CA LEU A 179 -4.35 -10.53 -15.95
C LEU A 179 -5.05 -11.23 -17.14
N VAL A 180 -6.33 -10.92 -17.35
CA VAL A 180 -7.11 -11.50 -18.46
C VAL A 180 -6.55 -11.05 -19.81
N GLY A 181 -6.15 -9.78 -19.91
CA GLY A 181 -5.50 -9.24 -21.11
C GLY A 181 -4.18 -9.95 -21.41
N ASN A 182 -3.32 -10.15 -20.40
CA ASN A 182 -2.06 -10.89 -20.55
C ASN A 182 -2.32 -12.32 -21.05
N MET A 183 -3.27 -13.05 -20.45
CA MET A 183 -3.65 -14.39 -20.92
C MET A 183 -4.19 -14.38 -22.36
N GLY A 184 -5.07 -13.44 -22.67
CA GLY A 184 -5.68 -13.30 -23.99
C GLY A 184 -4.65 -12.95 -25.08
N PHE A 185 -3.77 -11.99 -24.80
CA PHE A 185 -2.71 -11.62 -25.74
C PHE A 185 -1.65 -12.73 -25.89
N ASN A 186 -1.29 -13.44 -24.81
CA ASN A 186 -0.43 -14.61 -24.91
C ASN A 186 -1.08 -15.70 -25.77
N THR A 187 -2.37 -15.96 -25.58
CA THR A 187 -3.10 -16.91 -26.44
C THR A 187 -3.05 -16.45 -27.90
N LEU A 188 -3.32 -15.19 -28.17
CA LEU A 188 -3.34 -14.65 -29.53
C LEU A 188 -1.96 -14.68 -30.18
N PHE A 189 -0.92 -14.17 -29.54
CA PHE A 189 0.40 -13.98 -30.16
C PHE A 189 1.31 -15.21 -30.08
N VAL A 190 1.06 -16.12 -29.14
CA VAL A 190 1.91 -17.29 -28.94
C VAL A 190 1.23 -18.56 -29.49
N ALA A 191 -0.07 -18.76 -29.19
CA ALA A 191 -0.76 -19.97 -29.59
C ALA A 191 -1.42 -19.87 -30.99
N VAL A 192 -2.00 -18.69 -31.35
CA VAL A 192 -2.73 -18.51 -32.64
C VAL A 192 -1.80 -17.91 -33.71
N LEU A 193 -1.08 -16.86 -33.43
CA LEU A 193 -0.24 -16.13 -34.39
C LEU A 193 1.26 -16.47 -34.25
N PRO A 194 1.73 -17.60 -34.01
CA PRO A 194 3.04 -18.10 -33.55
C PRO A 194 4.21 -17.09 -33.65
N TRP A 195 4.08 -15.93 -33.01
CA TRP A 195 5.12 -14.88 -33.01
C TRP A 195 6.24 -15.17 -31.99
N GLY A 196 6.22 -16.35 -31.37
CA GLY A 196 7.27 -16.82 -30.47
C GLY A 196 7.48 -15.90 -29.25
N LEU A 197 8.73 -15.75 -28.86
CA LEU A 197 9.11 -14.93 -27.71
C LEU A 197 8.82 -13.43 -27.89
N PHE A 198 8.88 -12.90 -29.12
CA PHE A 198 8.46 -11.52 -29.40
C PHE A 198 6.98 -11.31 -29.04
N GLY A 199 6.11 -12.25 -29.47
CA GLY A 199 4.68 -12.21 -29.16
C GLY A 199 4.40 -12.21 -27.66
N MET A 200 5.17 -12.97 -26.91
CA MET A 200 5.05 -13.05 -25.45
C MET A 200 5.45 -11.73 -24.76
N GLY A 201 6.57 -11.13 -25.17
CA GLY A 201 6.97 -9.80 -24.68
C GLY A 201 5.94 -8.71 -25.05
N LEU A 202 5.38 -8.79 -26.27
CA LEU A 202 4.34 -7.87 -26.73
C LEU A 202 3.03 -8.05 -25.96
N ALA A 203 2.63 -9.28 -25.61
CA ALA A 203 1.45 -9.58 -24.78
C ALA A 203 1.54 -8.88 -23.41
N THR A 204 2.68 -9.00 -22.75
CA THR A 204 2.96 -8.32 -21.46
C THR A 204 2.92 -6.80 -21.62
N SER A 205 3.46 -6.27 -22.72
CA SER A 205 3.44 -4.84 -23.03
C SER A 205 2.02 -4.31 -23.21
N LEU A 206 1.22 -4.97 -24.04
CA LEU A 206 -0.16 -4.55 -24.33
C LEU A 206 -1.07 -4.69 -23.11
N SER A 207 -0.91 -5.72 -22.29
CA SER A 207 -1.67 -5.85 -21.04
C SER A 207 -1.35 -4.73 -20.04
N SER A 208 -0.09 -4.31 -19.96
CA SER A 208 0.33 -3.18 -19.13
C SER A 208 -0.21 -1.83 -19.65
N LEU A 209 -0.17 -1.62 -20.98
CA LEU A 209 -0.75 -0.43 -21.62
C LEU A 209 -2.27 -0.40 -21.49
N PHE A 210 -2.94 -1.54 -21.61
CA PHE A 210 -4.38 -1.66 -21.37
C PHE A 210 -4.73 -1.29 -19.92
N CYS A 211 -3.99 -1.82 -18.94
CA CYS A 211 -4.15 -1.48 -17.54
C CYS A 211 -4.00 0.03 -17.31
N LEU A 212 -2.95 0.64 -17.89
CA LEU A 212 -2.73 2.08 -17.85
C LEU A 212 -3.92 2.85 -18.47
N GLY A 213 -4.40 2.42 -19.64
CA GLY A 213 -5.52 3.04 -20.35
C GLY A 213 -6.82 3.04 -19.54
N VAL A 214 -7.08 1.99 -18.76
CA VAL A 214 -8.23 1.92 -17.85
C VAL A 214 -8.11 2.91 -16.69
N MET A 215 -6.89 3.14 -16.18
CA MET A 215 -6.66 4.02 -15.02
C MET A 215 -6.58 5.50 -15.40
N LEU A 216 -5.96 5.83 -16.54
CA LEU A 216 -5.60 7.18 -16.95
C LEU A 216 -6.77 8.19 -16.94
N PRO A 217 -8.00 7.86 -17.41
CA PRO A 217 -9.13 8.80 -17.45
C PRO A 217 -9.51 9.40 -16.10
N VAL A 218 -9.27 8.69 -14.99
CA VAL A 218 -9.53 9.21 -13.65
C VAL A 218 -8.63 10.40 -13.35
N PHE A 219 -7.35 10.27 -13.67
CA PHE A 219 -6.36 11.31 -13.36
C PHE A 219 -6.44 12.53 -14.29
N CYS A 220 -7.22 12.46 -15.38
CA CYS A 220 -7.54 13.62 -16.22
C CYS A 220 -8.64 14.51 -15.63
N GLN A 221 -9.38 14.02 -14.61
CA GLN A 221 -10.51 14.75 -14.02
C GLN A 221 -10.02 15.68 -12.91
N LYS A 222 -10.18 16.99 -13.07
CA LYS A 222 -9.78 18.02 -12.09
C LYS A 222 -10.47 17.92 -10.72
N LYS A 223 -11.60 17.21 -10.65
CA LYS A 223 -12.31 16.94 -9.39
C LYS A 223 -11.62 15.91 -8.49
N GLU A 224 -10.67 15.15 -9.02
CA GLU A 224 -9.94 14.16 -8.24
C GLU A 224 -8.82 14.82 -7.43
N LEU A 225 -8.52 14.27 -6.25
CA LEU A 225 -7.50 14.79 -5.36
C LEU A 225 -6.11 14.72 -6.00
N ALA A 226 -5.73 13.54 -6.50
CA ALA A 226 -4.57 13.35 -7.36
C ALA A 226 -5.03 13.39 -8.82
N HIS A 227 -4.68 14.44 -9.54
CA HIS A 227 -4.96 14.62 -10.97
C HIS A 227 -3.77 15.29 -11.69
N PHE A 228 -3.78 15.24 -13.01
CA PHE A 228 -2.72 15.85 -13.83
C PHE A 228 -2.76 17.38 -13.73
N ASP A 229 -1.68 17.93 -13.19
CA ASP A 229 -1.43 19.37 -13.11
C ASP A 229 0.09 19.61 -13.18
N LEU A 230 0.53 20.31 -14.23
CA LEU A 230 1.95 20.54 -14.45
C LEU A 230 2.49 21.80 -13.77
N HIS A 231 1.66 22.51 -12.98
CA HIS A 231 2.05 23.73 -12.32
C HIS A 231 2.90 23.49 -11.05
N GLY A 232 4.00 24.22 -10.96
CA GLY A 232 4.80 24.30 -9.73
C GLY A 232 5.63 23.06 -9.41
N LEU A 233 6.02 22.28 -10.42
CA LEU A 233 6.91 21.13 -10.28
C LEU A 233 8.31 21.56 -9.83
N LYS A 234 8.89 20.81 -8.89
CA LYS A 234 10.24 21.08 -8.36
C LYS A 234 11.08 19.81 -8.42
N GLY A 235 12.31 19.90 -8.96
CA GLY A 235 13.24 18.77 -9.02
C GLY A 235 13.60 18.21 -7.62
N ARG A 236 13.54 19.02 -6.57
CA ARG A 236 13.72 18.59 -5.18
C ARG A 236 12.71 17.52 -4.74
N ASP A 237 11.53 17.49 -5.35
CA ASP A 237 10.49 16.54 -5.01
C ASP A 237 10.88 15.12 -5.39
N LEU A 238 11.58 14.95 -6.51
CA LEU A 238 12.08 13.64 -6.94
C LEU A 238 13.07 13.04 -5.95
N ALA A 239 14.02 13.85 -5.45
CA ALA A 239 14.98 13.41 -4.44
C ALA A 239 14.27 13.05 -3.12
N HIS A 240 13.26 13.81 -2.73
CA HIS A 240 12.48 13.54 -1.52
C HIS A 240 11.67 12.25 -1.68
N ILE A 241 10.97 12.06 -2.81
CA ILE A 241 10.24 10.83 -3.14
C ILE A 241 11.20 9.62 -3.09
N ALA A 242 12.35 9.70 -3.77
CA ALA A 242 13.32 8.62 -3.82
C ALA A 242 13.88 8.30 -2.42
N ARG A 243 14.14 9.33 -1.59
CA ARG A 243 14.59 9.15 -0.20
C ARG A 243 13.56 8.39 0.63
N ILE A 244 12.29 8.79 0.57
CA ILE A 244 11.22 8.12 1.32
C ILE A 244 10.95 6.71 0.79
N GLY A 245 11.09 6.48 -0.51
CA GLY A 245 10.98 5.16 -1.13
C GLY A 245 12.22 4.27 -0.94
N SER A 246 13.33 4.77 -0.37
CA SER A 246 14.60 4.03 -0.25
C SER A 246 14.50 2.65 0.43
N PRO A 247 13.60 2.37 1.40
CA PRO A 247 13.47 1.03 1.96
C PRO A 247 13.06 -0.03 0.93
N VAL A 248 12.34 0.36 -0.12
CA VAL A 248 12.01 -0.55 -1.22
C VAL A 248 13.25 -0.93 -2.02
N LEU A 249 14.18 0.00 -2.22
CA LEU A 249 15.48 -0.30 -2.85
C LEU A 249 16.29 -1.26 -1.99
N MET A 250 16.33 -1.04 -0.67
CA MET A 250 17.00 -1.93 0.29
C MET A 250 16.37 -3.33 0.30
N PHE A 251 15.05 -3.43 0.16
CA PHE A 251 14.34 -4.71 0.01
C PHE A 251 14.84 -5.48 -1.23
N HIS A 252 14.85 -4.84 -2.40
CA HIS A 252 15.31 -5.50 -3.64
C HIS A 252 16.79 -5.89 -3.58
N GLY A 253 17.66 -5.05 -3.00
CA GLY A 253 19.07 -5.36 -2.78
C GLY A 253 19.25 -6.56 -1.86
N GLY A 254 18.55 -6.60 -0.75
CA GLY A 254 18.55 -7.73 0.19
C GLY A 254 18.02 -9.01 -0.46
N LEU A 255 16.94 -8.93 -1.24
CA LEU A 255 16.36 -10.05 -1.96
C LEU A 255 17.33 -10.65 -3.00
N PHE A 256 18.10 -9.81 -3.69
CA PHE A 256 19.16 -10.28 -4.60
C PHE A 256 20.20 -11.11 -3.84
N ILE A 257 20.73 -10.61 -2.71
CA ILE A 257 21.70 -11.32 -1.87
C ILE A 257 21.11 -12.64 -1.35
N LYS A 258 19.85 -12.62 -0.90
CA LYS A 258 19.13 -13.82 -0.46
C LYS A 258 19.11 -14.89 -1.55
N ASN A 259 18.57 -14.54 -2.72
CA ASN A 259 18.38 -15.50 -3.81
C ASN A 259 19.73 -16.05 -4.30
N TYR A 260 20.71 -15.17 -4.50
CA TYR A 260 22.05 -15.58 -4.91
C TYR A 260 22.71 -16.49 -3.85
N GLY A 261 22.70 -16.07 -2.59
CA GLY A 261 23.33 -16.82 -1.49
C GLY A 261 22.68 -18.19 -1.26
N MET A 262 21.34 -18.27 -1.29
CA MET A 262 20.60 -19.52 -1.16
C MET A 262 20.95 -20.50 -2.30
N ASN A 263 20.88 -20.04 -3.55
CA ASN A 263 21.21 -20.87 -4.71
C ASN A 263 22.66 -21.36 -4.66
N CYS A 264 23.62 -20.48 -4.40
CA CYS A 264 25.02 -20.87 -4.30
C CYS A 264 25.28 -21.88 -3.16
N ALA A 265 24.61 -21.72 -2.01
CA ALA A 265 24.77 -22.61 -0.86
C ALA A 265 24.28 -24.03 -1.17
N LEU A 266 23.11 -24.16 -1.80
CA LEU A 266 22.50 -25.45 -2.11
C LEU A 266 23.20 -26.16 -3.29
N LEU A 267 23.61 -25.42 -4.32
CA LEU A 267 24.33 -25.99 -5.46
C LEU A 267 25.72 -26.49 -5.08
N LYS A 268 26.46 -25.75 -4.24
CA LYS A 268 27.78 -26.23 -3.70
C LYS A 268 27.66 -27.50 -2.87
N GLY A 269 26.53 -27.69 -2.19
CA GLY A 269 26.23 -28.89 -1.43
C GLY A 269 25.73 -30.08 -2.28
N SER A 270 25.62 -29.93 -3.61
CA SER A 270 25.04 -30.94 -4.54
C SER A 270 23.64 -31.42 -4.11
N MET A 271 22.86 -30.55 -3.48
CA MET A 271 21.56 -30.85 -2.89
C MET A 271 20.44 -30.58 -3.89
N VAL A 272 20.32 -31.39 -4.94
CA VAL A 272 19.33 -31.18 -6.03
C VAL A 272 17.90 -31.12 -5.48
N ASP A 273 17.54 -32.02 -4.57
CA ASP A 273 16.22 -32.06 -3.93
C ASP A 273 15.92 -30.76 -3.17
N ALA A 274 16.92 -30.19 -2.52
CA ALA A 274 16.74 -28.92 -1.79
C ALA A 274 16.55 -27.72 -2.74
N VAL A 275 17.09 -27.74 -3.94
CA VAL A 275 16.83 -26.71 -4.98
C VAL A 275 15.38 -26.78 -5.45
N ALA A 276 14.81 -27.97 -5.61
CA ALA A 276 13.39 -28.14 -5.92
C ALA A 276 12.51 -27.58 -4.79
N VAL A 277 12.85 -27.85 -3.53
CA VAL A 277 12.12 -27.28 -2.36
C VAL A 277 12.27 -25.76 -2.30
N LEU A 278 13.43 -25.19 -2.66
CA LEU A 278 13.63 -23.74 -2.74
C LEU A 278 12.72 -23.09 -3.81
N THR A 279 12.53 -23.77 -4.93
CA THR A 279 11.60 -23.31 -5.98
C THR A 279 10.16 -23.30 -5.49
N LEU A 280 9.72 -24.34 -4.77
CA LEU A 280 8.41 -24.40 -4.10
C LEU A 280 8.27 -23.23 -3.10
N GLN A 281 9.29 -23.01 -2.25
CA GLN A 281 9.29 -21.90 -1.29
C GLN A 281 9.12 -20.54 -2.00
N GLY A 282 9.85 -20.30 -3.09
CA GLY A 282 9.75 -19.06 -3.86
C GLY A 282 8.35 -18.81 -4.40
N SER A 283 7.72 -19.85 -4.95
CA SER A 283 6.35 -19.78 -5.46
C SER A 283 5.32 -19.47 -4.36
N LEU A 284 5.45 -20.13 -3.21
CA LEU A 284 4.56 -19.90 -2.07
C LEU A 284 4.78 -18.53 -1.42
N CYS A 285 6.04 -18.07 -1.31
CA CYS A 285 6.37 -16.74 -0.78
C CYS A 285 5.76 -15.62 -1.62
N GLY A 286 5.66 -15.79 -2.93
CA GLY A 286 5.01 -14.81 -3.81
C GLY A 286 3.52 -14.59 -3.47
N ILE A 287 2.81 -15.64 -3.12
CA ILE A 287 1.37 -15.62 -2.80
C ILE A 287 1.14 -15.26 -1.33
N LEU A 288 1.77 -15.98 -0.41
CA LEU A 288 1.55 -15.83 1.03
C LEU A 288 2.17 -14.55 1.58
N GLY A 289 3.30 -14.10 1.02
CA GLY A 289 3.94 -12.82 1.35
C GLY A 289 3.07 -11.59 1.01
N ALA A 290 2.06 -11.78 0.15
CA ALA A 290 1.07 -10.74 -0.14
C ALA A 290 0.34 -10.26 1.13
N LEU A 291 0.07 -11.14 2.11
CA LEU A 291 -0.65 -10.78 3.34
C LEU A 291 0.14 -9.82 4.24
N PRO A 292 1.37 -10.15 4.70
CA PRO A 292 2.19 -9.22 5.47
C PRO A 292 2.49 -7.92 4.73
N PHE A 293 2.84 -8.00 3.44
CA PHE A 293 3.17 -6.85 2.62
C PHE A 293 1.98 -5.88 2.46
N SER A 294 0.80 -6.40 2.16
CA SER A 294 -0.42 -5.60 1.97
C SER A 294 -0.90 -4.97 3.27
N SER A 295 -0.85 -5.72 4.38
CA SER A 295 -1.16 -5.20 5.71
C SER A 295 -0.22 -4.05 6.07
N GLY A 296 1.09 -4.23 5.86
CA GLY A 296 2.07 -3.17 6.07
C GLY A 296 1.85 -1.94 5.19
N THR A 297 1.51 -2.13 3.91
CA THR A 297 1.22 -1.01 3.00
C THR A 297 -0.01 -0.23 3.46
N ALA A 298 -1.07 -0.91 3.91
CA ALA A 298 -2.24 -0.26 4.49
C ALA A 298 -1.87 0.55 5.76
N VAL A 299 -1.00 0.00 6.63
CA VAL A 299 -0.45 0.72 7.79
C VAL A 299 0.31 1.96 7.36
N GLN A 300 1.18 1.85 6.36
CA GLN A 300 1.95 2.98 5.85
C GLN A 300 1.05 4.11 5.34
N MET A 301 0.05 3.76 4.50
CA MET A 301 -0.90 4.74 3.95
C MET A 301 -1.69 5.47 5.04
N LEU A 302 -2.33 4.71 5.92
CA LEU A 302 -3.19 5.26 6.96
C LEU A 302 -2.38 6.01 8.03
N SER A 303 -1.22 5.47 8.44
CA SER A 303 -0.38 6.14 9.44
C SER A 303 0.22 7.43 8.90
N SER A 304 0.68 7.47 7.64
CA SER A 304 1.19 8.70 7.02
C SER A 304 0.10 9.78 6.97
N PHE A 305 -1.13 9.39 6.64
CA PHE A 305 -2.28 10.28 6.64
C PHE A 305 -2.58 10.83 8.05
N TYR A 306 -2.69 9.95 9.06
CA TYR A 306 -3.00 10.38 10.43
C TYR A 306 -1.85 11.12 11.11
N ILE A 307 -0.60 10.87 10.72
CA ILE A 307 0.56 11.67 11.16
C ILE A 307 0.44 13.09 10.59
N GLY A 308 0.09 13.23 9.31
CA GLY A 308 -0.19 14.53 8.70
C GLY A 308 -1.31 15.29 9.40
N GLU A 309 -2.37 14.60 9.83
CA GLU A 309 -3.46 15.21 10.62
C GLU A 309 -3.09 15.54 12.08
N GLY A 310 -1.93 15.09 12.57
CA GLY A 310 -1.59 15.16 13.99
C GLY A 310 -2.40 14.19 14.87
N ASP A 311 -3.09 13.20 14.28
CA ASP A 311 -4.00 12.28 14.98
C ASP A 311 -3.28 11.02 15.51
N ARG A 312 -2.58 11.16 16.60
CA ARG A 312 -1.84 10.08 17.30
C ARG A 312 -2.69 8.88 17.66
N ALA A 313 -3.89 9.15 18.11
CA ALA A 313 -4.75 8.09 18.60
C ALA A 313 -5.24 7.20 17.45
N SER A 314 -5.48 7.77 16.25
CA SER A 314 -5.77 6.98 15.06
C SER A 314 -4.53 6.22 14.57
N VAL A 315 -3.32 6.76 14.71
CA VAL A 315 -2.08 5.99 14.42
C VAL A 315 -1.96 4.75 15.32
N ARG A 316 -2.23 4.89 16.65
CA ARG A 316 -2.24 3.75 17.57
C ARG A 316 -3.30 2.71 17.20
N GLU A 317 -4.47 3.18 16.78
CA GLU A 317 -5.57 2.30 16.35
C GLU A 317 -5.22 1.57 15.05
N VAL A 318 -4.58 2.23 14.06
CA VAL A 318 -4.07 1.59 12.83
C VAL A 318 -3.12 0.45 13.18
N PHE A 319 -2.17 0.70 14.09
CA PHE A 319 -1.25 -0.33 14.56
C PHE A 319 -1.99 -1.52 15.19
N ALA A 320 -2.90 -1.24 16.12
CA ALA A 320 -3.65 -2.30 16.82
C ALA A 320 -4.54 -3.12 15.86
N VAL A 321 -5.24 -2.46 14.94
CA VAL A 321 -6.09 -3.10 13.93
C VAL A 321 -5.26 -3.98 13.00
N ALA A 322 -4.12 -3.49 12.52
CA ALA A 322 -3.24 -4.23 11.63
C ALA A 322 -2.61 -5.44 12.32
N MET A 323 -2.15 -5.28 13.57
CA MET A 323 -1.61 -6.39 14.35
C MET A 323 -2.67 -7.47 14.61
N LYS A 324 -3.85 -7.10 15.09
CA LYS A 324 -4.94 -8.04 15.38
C LYS A 324 -5.41 -8.77 14.11
N ASN A 325 -5.84 -8.01 13.11
CA ASN A 325 -6.45 -8.60 11.91
C ASN A 325 -5.41 -9.25 10.99
N GLY A 326 -4.22 -8.65 10.87
CA GLY A 326 -3.14 -9.20 10.07
C GLY A 326 -2.62 -10.53 10.64
N LEU A 327 -2.40 -10.62 11.98
CA LEU A 327 -2.01 -11.88 12.63
C LEU A 327 -3.09 -12.95 12.47
N MET A 328 -4.36 -12.58 12.62
CA MET A 328 -5.47 -13.50 12.40
C MET A 328 -5.48 -14.05 10.96
N LEU A 329 -5.31 -13.20 9.96
CA LEU A 329 -5.27 -13.63 8.56
C LEU A 329 -4.04 -14.49 8.26
N CYS A 330 -2.87 -14.10 8.76
CA CYS A 330 -1.65 -14.89 8.59
C CYS A 330 -1.74 -16.25 9.31
N ALA A 331 -2.34 -16.30 10.51
CA ALA A 331 -2.58 -17.55 11.22
C ALA A 331 -3.55 -18.47 10.46
N LEU A 332 -4.64 -17.91 9.93
CA LEU A 332 -5.58 -18.66 9.10
C LEU A 332 -4.92 -19.21 7.84
N ALA A 333 -4.15 -18.36 7.13
CA ALA A 333 -3.42 -18.79 5.94
C ALA A 333 -2.36 -19.87 6.25
N SER A 334 -1.65 -19.75 7.39
CA SER A 334 -0.72 -20.77 7.88
C SER A 334 -1.42 -22.09 8.17
N LEU A 335 -2.58 -22.05 8.83
CA LEU A 335 -3.37 -23.23 9.12
C LEU A 335 -3.85 -23.93 7.84
N LEU A 336 -4.35 -23.16 6.87
CA LEU A 336 -4.76 -23.67 5.56
C LEU A 336 -3.57 -24.29 4.80
N LEU A 337 -2.40 -23.61 4.80
CA LEU A 337 -1.19 -24.13 4.16
C LEU A 337 -0.76 -25.48 4.77
N LEU A 338 -0.77 -25.59 6.09
CA LEU A 338 -0.40 -26.83 6.78
C LEU A 338 -1.43 -27.94 6.54
N SER A 339 -2.72 -27.62 6.52
CA SER A 339 -3.80 -28.57 6.23
C SER A 339 -3.75 -29.08 4.79
N CYS A 340 -3.37 -28.23 3.84
CA CYS A 340 -3.26 -28.56 2.41
C CYS A 340 -1.83 -28.94 2.00
N SER A 341 -0.92 -29.21 2.94
CA SER A 341 0.49 -29.46 2.63
C SER A 341 0.69 -30.64 1.67
N MET A 342 0.02 -31.78 1.88
CA MET A 342 0.15 -32.94 0.99
C MET A 342 -0.38 -32.67 -0.45
N PRO A 343 -1.60 -32.15 -0.66
CA PRO A 343 -2.05 -31.74 -1.99
C PRO A 343 -1.09 -30.79 -2.71
N ILE A 344 -0.49 -29.84 -1.98
CA ILE A 344 0.48 -28.88 -2.55
C ILE A 344 1.74 -29.63 -2.98
N LEU A 345 2.29 -30.52 -2.15
CA LEU A 345 3.47 -31.30 -2.51
C LEU A 345 3.23 -32.20 -3.73
N HIS A 346 2.07 -32.85 -3.81
CA HIS A 346 1.67 -33.63 -4.99
C HIS A 346 1.62 -32.76 -6.26
N LEU A 347 1.08 -31.55 -6.17
CA LEU A 347 1.04 -30.62 -7.31
C LEU A 347 2.43 -30.28 -7.86
N PHE A 348 3.45 -30.25 -7.00
CA PHE A 348 4.84 -29.97 -7.36
C PHE A 348 5.70 -31.21 -7.61
N GLY A 349 5.09 -32.41 -7.59
CA GLY A 349 5.80 -33.67 -7.84
C GLY A 349 6.77 -34.08 -6.72
N LEU A 350 6.52 -33.60 -5.50
CA LEU A 350 7.33 -33.91 -4.29
C LEU A 350 6.62 -34.97 -3.44
N ASP A 351 6.33 -36.13 -4.05
CA ASP A 351 5.42 -37.13 -3.51
C ASP A 351 6.04 -38.09 -2.51
N SER A 352 7.39 -38.21 -2.49
CA SER A 352 8.08 -39.21 -1.68
C SER A 352 9.54 -38.81 -1.41
N GLY A 353 10.16 -39.51 -0.46
CA GLY A 353 11.59 -39.44 -0.19
C GLY A 353 12.05 -38.24 0.64
N ALA A 354 13.32 -37.91 0.48
CA ALA A 354 13.98 -36.81 1.23
C ALA A 354 13.40 -35.45 0.88
N ALA A 355 13.04 -35.22 -0.39
CA ALA A 355 12.47 -33.95 -0.86
C ALA A 355 11.14 -33.63 -0.17
N GLN A 356 10.26 -34.62 0.00
CA GLN A 356 8.97 -34.47 0.69
C GLN A 356 9.17 -34.05 2.17
N THR A 357 10.08 -34.74 2.88
CA THR A 357 10.34 -34.44 4.28
C THR A 357 10.98 -33.06 4.48
N MET A 358 11.89 -32.65 3.58
CA MET A 358 12.45 -31.28 3.55
C MET A 358 11.38 -30.25 3.27
N ALA A 359 10.50 -30.48 2.29
CA ALA A 359 9.42 -29.57 1.94
C ALA A 359 8.43 -29.37 3.11
N LEU A 360 8.07 -30.43 3.84
CA LEU A 360 7.22 -30.30 5.04
C LEU A 360 7.88 -29.47 6.15
N ARG A 361 9.20 -29.64 6.37
CA ARG A 361 9.94 -28.78 7.31
C ARG A 361 9.98 -27.33 6.84
N MET A 362 10.26 -27.09 5.55
CA MET A 362 10.22 -25.77 4.94
C MET A 362 8.85 -25.11 5.12
N LEU A 363 7.73 -25.82 4.89
CA LEU A 363 6.38 -25.29 5.07
C LEU A 363 6.12 -24.84 6.51
N ARG A 364 6.57 -25.62 7.50
CA ARG A 364 6.44 -25.25 8.93
C ARG A 364 7.23 -24.00 9.26
N MET A 365 8.49 -23.89 8.75
CA MET A 365 9.32 -22.71 8.95
C MET A 365 8.73 -21.47 8.23
N LEU A 366 8.14 -21.66 7.05
CA LEU A 366 7.47 -20.60 6.30
C LEU A 366 6.25 -20.04 7.06
N CYS A 367 5.44 -20.91 7.68
CA CYS A 367 4.30 -20.49 8.50
C CYS A 367 4.75 -19.68 9.72
N LEU A 368 5.79 -20.12 10.42
CA LEU A 368 6.37 -19.37 11.53
C LEU A 368 6.90 -18.01 11.07
N ALA A 369 7.67 -18.01 9.97
CA ALA A 369 8.23 -16.79 9.39
C ALA A 369 7.13 -15.81 8.98
N MET A 370 6.01 -16.27 8.41
CA MET A 370 4.92 -15.40 7.95
C MET A 370 4.30 -14.60 9.09
N LEU A 371 4.08 -15.20 10.27
CA LEU A 371 3.57 -14.50 11.44
C LEU A 371 4.57 -13.46 11.95
N MET A 372 5.84 -13.83 12.03
CA MET A 372 6.91 -12.93 12.46
C MET A 372 7.13 -11.79 11.46
N ASN A 373 7.09 -12.09 10.16
CA ASN A 373 7.23 -11.11 9.08
C ASN A 373 6.10 -10.07 9.10
N LEU A 374 4.86 -10.47 9.44
CA LEU A 374 3.78 -9.50 9.62
C LEU A 374 4.12 -8.47 10.69
N VAL A 375 4.55 -8.94 11.86
CA VAL A 375 4.90 -8.06 12.98
C VAL A 375 6.03 -7.11 12.57
N LEU A 376 7.10 -7.64 11.99
CA LEU A 376 8.23 -6.85 11.53
C LEU A 376 7.82 -5.84 10.46
N THR A 377 7.02 -6.25 9.48
CA THR A 377 6.56 -5.38 8.39
C THR A 377 5.72 -4.23 8.92
N VAL A 378 4.80 -4.48 9.87
CA VAL A 378 3.99 -3.42 10.50
C VAL A 378 4.89 -2.39 11.19
N PHE A 379 5.90 -2.83 11.95
CA PHE A 379 6.87 -1.90 12.57
C PHE A 379 7.69 -1.12 11.54
N VAL A 380 8.23 -1.79 10.53
CA VAL A 380 9.02 -1.13 9.46
C VAL A 380 8.19 -0.09 8.72
N LYS A 381 6.93 -0.42 8.39
CA LYS A 381 6.03 0.50 7.69
C LYS A 381 5.61 1.69 8.56
N LEU A 382 5.48 1.50 9.85
CA LEU A 382 5.24 2.61 10.77
C LEU A 382 6.49 3.50 10.94
N LEU A 383 7.71 2.90 10.97
CA LEU A 383 8.98 3.65 10.93
C LEU A 383 9.11 4.47 9.63
N GLN A 384 8.71 3.89 8.50
CA GLN A 384 8.67 4.61 7.22
C GLN A 384 7.70 5.79 7.28
N ALA A 385 6.47 5.57 7.78
CA ALA A 385 5.48 6.64 7.94
C ALA A 385 5.97 7.78 8.85
N ALA A 386 6.78 7.45 9.87
CA ALA A 386 7.44 8.39 10.76
C ALA A 386 8.74 8.99 10.20
N GLU A 387 9.10 8.71 8.95
CA GLU A 387 10.34 9.12 8.29
C GLU A 387 11.65 8.68 8.99
N LYS A 388 11.58 7.63 9.82
CA LYS A 388 12.75 6.99 10.45
C LYS A 388 13.46 6.06 9.45
N LEU A 389 13.86 6.62 8.30
CA LEU A 389 14.29 5.87 7.12
C LEU A 389 15.60 5.08 7.33
N ALA A 390 16.54 5.60 8.13
CA ALA A 390 17.81 4.91 8.37
C ALA A 390 17.60 3.54 9.01
N LEU A 391 16.75 3.49 10.05
CA LEU A 391 16.43 2.23 10.73
C LEU A 391 15.58 1.31 9.85
N ALA A 392 14.56 1.86 9.16
CA ALA A 392 13.73 1.10 8.23
C ALA A 392 14.56 0.46 7.11
N ASN A 393 15.51 1.21 6.53
CA ASN A 393 16.43 0.74 5.51
C ASN A 393 17.32 -0.40 6.02
N ALA A 394 17.93 -0.20 7.19
CA ALA A 394 18.83 -1.20 7.79
C ALA A 394 18.08 -2.51 8.07
N ILE A 395 16.89 -2.44 8.70
CA ILE A 395 16.09 -3.63 9.01
C ILE A 395 15.67 -4.35 7.74
N THR A 396 15.15 -3.62 6.74
CA THR A 396 14.67 -4.21 5.48
C THR A 396 15.80 -4.89 4.69
N PHE A 397 16.97 -4.29 4.67
CA PHE A 397 18.14 -4.88 4.03
C PHE A 397 18.63 -6.11 4.78
N LEU A 398 18.75 -6.03 6.10
CA LEU A 398 19.24 -7.13 6.95
C LEU A 398 18.29 -8.32 6.93
N GLU A 399 16.97 -8.10 7.00
CA GLU A 399 15.97 -9.17 6.97
C GLU A 399 16.16 -10.11 5.77
N ASN A 400 16.36 -9.54 4.57
CA ASN A 400 16.54 -10.34 3.36
C ASN A 400 18.01 -10.73 3.13
N GLY A 401 18.94 -9.79 3.23
CA GLY A 401 20.37 -10.04 2.93
C GLY A 401 21.00 -11.06 3.88
N PHE A 402 20.65 -11.01 5.17
CA PHE A 402 21.14 -11.97 6.15
C PHE A 402 20.79 -13.42 5.79
N GLN A 403 19.60 -13.67 5.23
CA GLN A 403 19.18 -15.02 4.84
C GLN A 403 20.15 -15.67 3.83
N GLY A 404 20.58 -14.92 2.82
CA GLY A 404 21.54 -15.41 1.83
C GLY A 404 22.92 -15.67 2.41
N VAL A 405 23.44 -14.75 3.23
CA VAL A 405 24.72 -14.89 3.92
C VAL A 405 24.68 -16.07 4.91
N PHE A 406 23.62 -16.19 5.68
CA PHE A 406 23.43 -17.29 6.64
C PHE A 406 23.40 -18.64 5.94
N ALA A 407 22.71 -18.76 4.81
CA ALA A 407 22.70 -19.98 4.01
C ALA A 407 24.10 -20.33 3.50
N LEU A 408 24.86 -19.37 2.95
CA LEU A 408 26.23 -19.58 2.46
C LEU A 408 27.18 -20.09 3.54
N LEU A 409 27.06 -19.63 4.77
CA LEU A 409 27.95 -19.97 5.88
C LEU A 409 27.61 -21.33 6.51
N PHE A 410 26.34 -21.69 6.57
CA PHE A 410 25.88 -22.79 7.43
C PHE A 410 25.28 -23.99 6.67
N VAL A 411 24.75 -23.85 5.45
CA VAL A 411 24.15 -24.98 4.70
C VAL A 411 25.13 -26.10 4.47
N GLY A 412 26.39 -25.80 4.09
CA GLY A 412 27.41 -26.78 3.86
C GLY A 412 27.87 -27.55 5.12
N LYS A 413 27.61 -27.01 6.32
CA LYS A 413 27.99 -27.59 7.60
C LYS A 413 26.84 -28.32 8.30
N LEU A 414 25.62 -27.80 8.20
CA LEU A 414 24.46 -28.21 8.99
C LEU A 414 23.32 -28.79 8.12
N GLY A 415 23.51 -28.82 6.80
CA GLY A 415 22.54 -29.36 5.85
C GLY A 415 21.49 -28.35 5.37
N ALA A 416 20.61 -28.79 4.44
CA ALA A 416 19.65 -27.94 3.75
C ALA A 416 18.59 -27.30 4.66
N ASP A 417 18.27 -27.90 5.79
CA ASP A 417 17.26 -27.39 6.74
C ASP A 417 17.59 -25.98 7.27
N VAL A 418 18.89 -25.63 7.29
CA VAL A 418 19.37 -24.29 7.66
C VAL A 418 18.86 -23.21 6.69
N ALA A 419 18.73 -23.54 5.40
CA ALA A 419 18.21 -22.62 4.42
C ALA A 419 16.75 -22.22 4.75
N TRP A 420 15.96 -23.16 5.24
CA TRP A 420 14.56 -22.90 5.64
C TRP A 420 14.46 -22.11 6.94
N ALA A 421 15.38 -22.37 7.89
CA ALA A 421 15.46 -21.64 9.16
C ALA A 421 15.98 -20.20 8.99
N ALA A 422 16.67 -19.88 7.90
CA ALA A 422 17.26 -18.56 7.65
C ALA A 422 16.24 -17.42 7.73
N ASN A 423 15.02 -17.60 7.22
CA ASN A 423 13.97 -16.58 7.24
C ASN A 423 13.48 -16.29 8.68
N PRO A 424 12.95 -17.25 9.45
CA PRO A 424 12.52 -16.95 10.82
C PRO A 424 13.68 -16.44 11.71
N VAL A 425 14.91 -16.91 11.52
CA VAL A 425 16.08 -16.42 12.27
C VAL A 425 16.37 -14.96 11.92
N ALA A 426 16.42 -14.60 10.64
CA ALA A 426 16.64 -13.21 10.20
C ALA A 426 15.56 -12.29 10.76
N THR A 427 14.30 -12.69 10.66
CA THR A 427 13.16 -11.91 11.17
C THR A 427 13.22 -11.77 12.69
N ALA A 428 13.59 -12.84 13.44
CA ALA A 428 13.78 -12.79 14.88
C ALA A 428 14.87 -11.80 15.29
N LEU A 429 16.01 -11.80 14.60
CA LEU A 429 17.09 -10.85 14.84
C LEU A 429 16.67 -9.40 14.55
N CYS A 430 15.92 -9.19 13.47
CA CYS A 430 15.38 -7.87 13.14
C CYS A 430 14.34 -7.40 14.18
N LEU A 431 13.45 -8.30 14.66
CA LEU A 431 12.51 -7.99 15.73
C LEU A 431 13.24 -7.67 17.04
N LEU A 432 14.31 -8.39 17.35
CA LEU A 432 15.16 -8.09 18.51
C LEU A 432 15.81 -6.71 18.37
N ALA A 433 16.30 -6.35 17.19
CA ALA A 433 16.84 -5.01 16.93
C ALA A 433 15.80 -3.92 17.11
N VAL A 434 14.55 -4.11 16.61
CA VAL A 434 13.43 -3.19 16.85
C VAL A 434 13.10 -3.09 18.34
N MET A 435 13.13 -4.21 19.06
CA MET A 435 12.88 -4.25 20.51
C MET A 435 13.96 -3.48 21.28
N VAL A 436 15.24 -3.72 20.98
CA VAL A 436 16.36 -2.98 21.61
C VAL A 436 16.25 -1.48 21.33
N TYR A 437 15.93 -1.11 20.08
CA TYR A 437 15.70 0.28 19.72
C TYR A 437 14.54 0.89 20.52
N GLY A 438 13.42 0.19 20.62
CA GLY A 438 12.25 0.69 21.38
C GLY A 438 12.55 0.85 22.86
N LEU A 439 13.25 -0.10 23.48
CA LEU A 439 13.61 -0.07 24.89
C LEU A 439 14.66 1.01 25.24
N SER A 440 15.45 1.49 24.26
CA SER A 440 16.40 2.57 24.49
C SER A 440 15.71 3.90 24.86
N GLY A 441 14.42 4.04 24.61
CA GLY A 441 13.58 5.18 25.03
C GLY A 441 13.03 5.10 26.46
N GLY A 442 13.32 4.04 27.21
CA GLY A 442 12.87 3.83 28.61
C GLY A 442 11.79 2.75 28.75
N ALA A 443 11.65 2.22 29.96
CA ALA A 443 10.78 1.07 30.24
C ALA A 443 9.27 1.31 29.98
N ASP A 444 8.82 2.56 30.04
CA ASP A 444 7.41 2.91 29.79
C ASP A 444 7.04 3.00 28.31
N CYS A 445 8.03 2.94 27.40
CA CYS A 445 7.79 3.01 25.96
C CYS A 445 7.04 1.77 25.41
N TRP A 446 7.15 0.65 26.07
CA TRP A 446 6.59 -0.65 25.68
C TRP A 446 5.05 -0.70 25.56
N ARG A 447 4.33 0.19 26.28
CA ARG A 447 2.85 0.24 26.25
C ARG A 447 2.28 1.08 25.12
N ASP A 448 3.10 1.84 24.44
CA ASP A 448 2.67 2.77 23.38
C ASP A 448 3.57 2.64 22.15
N PRO A 449 3.06 2.17 21.00
CA PRO A 449 3.85 2.00 19.78
C PRO A 449 4.51 3.30 19.30
N LEU A 450 3.93 4.47 19.58
CA LEU A 450 4.50 5.75 19.19
C LEU A 450 5.72 6.11 20.04
N ARG A 451 5.66 5.87 21.35
CA ARG A 451 6.81 6.02 22.24
C ARG A 451 7.88 4.99 21.94
N PHE A 452 7.47 3.74 21.73
CA PHE A 452 8.35 2.63 21.37
C PHE A 452 9.16 2.90 20.09
N LEU A 453 8.59 3.58 19.11
CA LEU A 453 9.27 3.96 17.87
C LEU A 453 9.89 5.36 17.94
N HIS A 454 10.00 5.97 19.12
CA HIS A 454 10.59 7.28 19.35
C HIS A 454 10.02 8.37 18.44
N PHE A 455 8.71 8.45 18.33
CA PHE A 455 8.08 9.60 17.68
C PHE A 455 8.47 10.89 18.41
N PRO A 456 8.48 12.05 17.72
CA PRO A 456 8.78 13.33 18.34
C PRO A 456 7.95 13.55 19.61
N THR A 457 8.59 14.03 20.69
CA THR A 457 7.92 14.25 21.99
C THR A 457 6.73 15.19 21.85
N ASP A 458 6.84 16.22 21.01
CA ASP A 458 5.76 17.16 20.72
C ASP A 458 4.56 16.46 20.05
N PHE A 459 4.81 15.47 19.20
CA PHE A 459 3.74 14.64 18.64
C PHE A 459 3.13 13.69 19.67
N VAL A 460 3.91 13.14 20.60
CA VAL A 460 3.44 12.17 21.61
C VAL A 460 2.81 12.83 22.83
N SER A 461 3.35 13.97 23.30
CA SER A 461 3.00 14.61 24.57
C SER A 461 1.99 15.75 24.44
N ALA A 462 1.75 16.32 23.24
CA ALA A 462 0.77 17.37 23.08
C ALA A 462 -0.58 16.87 23.61
N VAL A 463 -1.10 17.49 24.60
CA VAL A 463 -2.45 17.25 25.13
C VAL A 463 -3.40 18.11 24.31
N ASP A 464 -3.77 17.62 23.14
CA ASP A 464 -4.80 18.27 22.37
C ASP A 464 -6.14 18.00 23.03
N ALA A 465 -6.87 19.05 23.31
CA ALA A 465 -8.27 18.93 23.63
C ALA A 465 -8.98 18.31 22.41
N ARG A 466 -9.45 17.08 22.56
CA ARG A 466 -9.99 16.28 21.47
C ARG A 466 -11.30 15.62 21.84
N MET A 467 -12.25 15.68 20.91
CA MET A 467 -13.52 14.98 20.99
C MET A 467 -13.80 14.24 19.69
N THR A 468 -14.27 13.01 19.78
CA THR A 468 -14.70 12.22 18.62
C THR A 468 -16.14 11.77 18.84
N LEU A 469 -17.00 11.99 17.84
CA LEU A 469 -18.40 11.65 17.87
C LEU A 469 -18.74 10.75 16.66
N ALA A 470 -19.61 9.78 16.85
CA ALA A 470 -20.18 8.96 15.79
C ALA A 470 -21.70 9.13 15.76
N ILE A 471 -22.23 9.64 14.65
CA ILE A 471 -23.62 10.01 14.47
C ILE A 471 -24.26 9.05 13.47
N CYS A 472 -25.30 8.31 13.90
CA CYS A 472 -25.96 7.30 13.07
C CYS A 472 -27.44 7.62 12.79
N SER A 473 -28.04 8.60 13.51
CA SER A 473 -29.43 9.00 13.36
C SER A 473 -29.61 10.50 13.55
N GLN A 474 -30.74 11.03 13.07
CA GLN A 474 -31.06 12.46 13.20
C GLN A 474 -31.16 12.92 14.65
N GLU A 475 -31.66 12.07 15.54
CA GLU A 475 -31.77 12.37 16.97
C GLU A 475 -30.40 12.63 17.61
N LEU A 476 -29.38 11.87 17.19
CA LEU A 476 -28.03 12.00 17.69
C LEU A 476 -27.30 13.26 17.19
N VAL A 477 -27.78 13.90 16.12
CA VAL A 477 -27.16 15.12 15.58
C VAL A 477 -27.24 16.26 16.59
N MET A 478 -28.43 16.51 17.16
CA MET A 478 -28.65 17.57 18.16
C MET A 478 -27.84 17.35 19.43
N ASP A 479 -27.79 16.09 19.86
CA ASP A 479 -27.04 15.70 21.03
C ASP A 479 -25.52 15.85 20.82
N ALA A 480 -25.03 15.49 19.62
CA ALA A 480 -23.65 15.67 19.23
C ALA A 480 -23.26 17.15 19.15
N ALA A 481 -24.13 18.01 18.59
CA ALA A 481 -23.91 19.45 18.54
C ALA A 481 -23.81 20.04 19.95
N ARG A 482 -24.75 19.68 20.85
CA ARG A 482 -24.72 20.13 22.25
C ARG A 482 -23.48 19.65 22.98
N GLY A 483 -23.12 18.36 22.84
CA GLY A 483 -21.93 17.80 23.46
C GLY A 483 -20.63 18.48 22.98
N LEU A 484 -20.58 18.86 21.69
CA LEU A 484 -19.45 19.60 21.14
C LEU A 484 -19.37 21.03 21.71
N MET A 485 -20.51 21.73 21.83
CA MET A 485 -20.55 23.06 22.46
C MET A 485 -20.05 23.01 23.90
N GLU A 486 -20.53 22.05 24.70
CA GLU A 486 -20.04 21.83 26.08
C GLU A 486 -18.53 21.55 26.12
N PHE A 487 -18.02 20.73 25.18
CA PHE A 487 -16.59 20.47 25.07
C PHE A 487 -15.81 21.75 24.79
N CYS A 488 -16.22 22.56 23.82
CA CYS A 488 -15.58 23.85 23.50
C CYS A 488 -15.60 24.81 24.68
N THR A 489 -16.73 24.91 25.40
CA THR A 489 -16.87 25.74 26.59
C THR A 489 -15.90 25.31 27.71
N ARG A 490 -15.77 24.00 27.96
CA ARG A 490 -14.81 23.45 28.95
C ARG A 490 -13.35 23.74 28.58
N GLN A 491 -13.06 23.92 27.30
CA GLN A 491 -11.72 24.26 26.80
C GLN A 491 -11.47 25.77 26.71
N GLY A 492 -12.42 26.58 27.21
CA GLY A 492 -12.26 28.03 27.27
C GLY A 492 -12.36 28.76 25.95
N MET A 493 -13.09 28.17 24.98
CA MET A 493 -13.40 28.83 23.71
C MET A 493 -14.44 29.91 23.89
N SER A 494 -14.45 30.92 23.01
CA SER A 494 -15.46 31.97 23.02
C SER A 494 -16.88 31.41 22.78
N GLU A 495 -17.90 32.08 23.30
CA GLU A 495 -19.30 31.69 23.11
C GLU A 495 -19.66 31.59 21.61
N ARG A 496 -19.15 32.54 20.82
CA ARG A 496 -19.31 32.54 19.36
C ARG A 496 -18.70 31.30 18.72
N ALA A 497 -17.50 30.91 19.09
CA ALA A 497 -16.85 29.71 18.56
C ALA A 497 -17.60 28.43 18.97
N CYS A 498 -18.09 28.36 20.21
CA CYS A 498 -18.90 27.24 20.68
C CYS A 498 -20.20 27.10 19.88
N MET A 499 -20.92 28.21 19.66
CA MET A 499 -22.15 28.22 18.84
C MET A 499 -21.87 27.85 17.39
N THR A 500 -20.80 28.41 16.78
CA THR A 500 -20.40 28.08 15.41
C THR A 500 -20.11 26.58 15.27
N ALA A 501 -19.40 25.99 16.24
CA ALA A 501 -19.11 24.56 16.25
C ALA A 501 -20.39 23.70 16.28
N GLY A 502 -21.36 24.07 17.13
CA GLY A 502 -22.66 23.41 17.22
C GLY A 502 -23.43 23.47 15.89
N VAL A 503 -23.54 24.67 15.32
CA VAL A 503 -24.21 24.90 14.04
C VAL A 503 -23.54 24.11 12.89
N CYS A 504 -22.19 24.09 12.84
CA CYS A 504 -21.48 23.31 11.82
C CYS A 504 -21.82 21.81 11.90
N VAL A 505 -21.89 21.23 13.09
CA VAL A 505 -22.24 19.81 13.25
C VAL A 505 -23.72 19.58 12.93
N GLU A 506 -24.62 20.44 13.41
CA GLU A 506 -26.05 20.32 13.18
C GLU A 506 -26.39 20.37 11.69
N GLU A 507 -25.87 21.35 10.97
CA GLU A 507 -26.17 21.54 9.55
C GLU A 507 -25.47 20.50 8.67
N LEU A 508 -24.17 20.30 8.84
CA LEU A 508 -23.41 19.44 7.93
C LEU A 508 -23.60 17.95 8.24
N ALA A 509 -23.52 17.53 9.50
CA ALA A 509 -23.78 16.14 9.85
C ALA A 509 -25.27 15.80 9.70
N GLY A 510 -26.17 16.75 10.01
CA GLY A 510 -27.61 16.62 9.79
C GLY A 510 -27.95 16.40 8.32
N ASN A 511 -27.35 17.16 7.41
CA ASN A 511 -27.51 16.99 5.96
C ASN A 511 -27.04 15.61 5.49
N VAL A 512 -25.89 15.13 5.98
CA VAL A 512 -25.40 13.80 5.64
C VAL A 512 -26.36 12.72 6.14
N VAL A 513 -26.85 12.82 7.37
CA VAL A 513 -27.80 11.85 7.93
C VAL A 513 -29.13 11.87 7.17
N LYS A 514 -29.65 13.06 6.85
CA LYS A 514 -30.94 13.24 6.19
C LYS A 514 -30.92 12.82 4.71
N HIS A 515 -29.86 13.18 3.99
CA HIS A 515 -29.79 13.01 2.54
C HIS A 515 -28.81 11.91 2.10
N GLY A 516 -27.70 11.75 2.82
CA GLY A 516 -26.66 10.78 2.48
C GLY A 516 -27.02 9.33 2.79
N PHE A 517 -27.93 9.10 3.76
CA PHE A 517 -28.33 7.74 4.17
C PHE A 517 -29.58 7.21 3.48
N GLN A 518 -30.27 8.00 2.65
CA GLN A 518 -31.56 7.64 2.03
C GLN A 518 -31.54 6.29 1.28
N ASN A 519 -30.38 5.88 0.72
CA ASN A 519 -30.22 4.64 -0.03
C ASN A 519 -29.44 3.56 0.73
N ARG A 520 -29.26 3.68 2.04
CA ARG A 520 -28.44 2.75 2.85
C ARG A 520 -29.14 2.34 4.13
N LYS A 521 -29.06 1.04 4.47
CA LYS A 521 -29.63 0.49 5.73
C LYS A 521 -28.93 1.00 6.98
N SER A 522 -27.67 1.47 6.88
CA SER A 522 -26.92 2.06 8.00
C SER A 522 -25.81 2.95 7.47
N GLY A 523 -25.71 4.14 8.01
CA GLY A 523 -24.63 5.11 7.77
C GLY A 523 -24.08 5.62 9.10
N THR A 524 -22.87 6.14 9.09
CA THR A 524 -22.24 6.78 10.25
C THR A 524 -21.50 8.01 9.77
N VAL A 525 -21.73 9.13 10.43
CA VAL A 525 -20.91 10.34 10.29
C VAL A 525 -19.97 10.39 11.48
N TRP A 526 -18.68 10.53 11.22
CA TRP A 526 -17.66 10.71 12.25
C TRP A 526 -17.27 12.17 12.31
N VAL A 527 -17.39 12.76 13.48
CA VAL A 527 -16.96 14.13 13.76
C VAL A 527 -15.76 14.08 14.69
N LEU A 528 -14.66 14.66 14.26
CA LEU A 528 -13.45 14.85 15.05
C LEU A 528 -13.28 16.35 15.30
N ALA A 529 -13.31 16.75 16.56
CA ALA A 529 -13.02 18.11 17.00
C ALA A 529 -11.64 18.13 17.69
N THR A 530 -10.77 19.04 17.28
CA THR A 530 -9.46 19.27 17.88
C THR A 530 -9.27 20.75 18.16
N ILE A 531 -8.77 21.09 19.34
CA ILE A 531 -8.48 22.48 19.72
C ILE A 531 -6.98 22.61 19.94
N GLN A 532 -6.34 23.44 19.13
CA GLN A 532 -4.93 23.78 19.24
C GLN A 532 -4.77 25.31 19.18
N ASN A 533 -3.99 25.88 20.08
CA ASN A 533 -3.75 27.33 20.12
C ASN A 533 -5.03 28.18 20.01
N LYS A 534 -6.09 27.74 20.69
CA LYS A 534 -7.44 28.35 20.64
C LYS A 534 -8.14 28.30 19.28
N THR A 535 -7.61 27.60 18.30
CA THR A 535 -8.29 27.33 17.02
C THR A 535 -8.97 25.97 17.11
N LEU A 536 -10.26 25.92 16.81
CA LEU A 536 -11.02 24.68 16.70
C LEU A 536 -11.00 24.20 15.25
N THR A 537 -10.55 22.98 15.04
CA THR A 537 -10.67 22.28 13.74
C THR A 537 -11.68 21.15 13.87
N LEU A 538 -12.74 21.20 13.07
CA LEU A 538 -13.75 20.16 12.94
C LEU A 538 -13.48 19.38 11.67
N ARG A 539 -13.43 18.05 11.76
CA ARG A 539 -13.35 17.14 10.61
C ARG A 539 -14.57 16.24 10.61
N ILE A 540 -15.44 16.43 9.62
CA ILE A 540 -16.66 15.63 9.43
C ILE A 540 -16.39 14.64 8.30
N ARG A 541 -16.56 13.35 8.59
CA ARG A 541 -16.25 12.25 7.66
C ARG A 541 -17.48 11.37 7.48
N ASP A 542 -17.77 11.04 6.24
CA ASP A 542 -18.83 10.09 5.89
C ASP A 542 -18.45 9.24 4.68
N ASN A 543 -19.16 8.15 4.47
CA ASN A 543 -18.96 7.25 3.34
C ASN A 543 -20.10 7.32 2.30
N CYS A 544 -20.82 8.42 2.25
CA CYS A 544 -21.92 8.64 1.32
C CYS A 544 -21.47 9.00 -0.10
N ILE A 545 -22.39 9.41 -0.94
CA ILE A 545 -22.09 9.93 -2.28
C ILE A 545 -21.23 11.20 -2.12
N ARG A 546 -20.29 11.41 -3.05
CA ARG A 546 -19.45 12.61 -3.06
C ARG A 546 -20.33 13.87 -3.09
N PHE A 547 -20.12 14.75 -2.14
CA PHE A 547 -20.81 16.02 -2.03
C PHE A 547 -19.84 17.09 -1.55
N ASP A 548 -19.47 18.01 -2.44
CA ASP A 548 -18.66 19.18 -2.12
C ASP A 548 -19.58 20.38 -1.86
N PRO A 549 -19.69 20.86 -0.60
CA PRO A 549 -20.56 21.99 -0.27
C PRO A 549 -20.17 23.30 -0.98
N LYS A 550 -18.86 23.52 -1.25
CA LYS A 550 -18.39 24.72 -1.94
C LYS A 550 -18.76 24.72 -3.42
N GLU A 551 -18.54 23.59 -4.09
CA GLU A 551 -18.93 23.43 -5.49
C GLU A 551 -20.43 23.53 -5.64
N TYR A 552 -21.17 22.95 -4.70
CA TYR A 552 -22.62 23.02 -4.65
C TYR A 552 -23.11 24.46 -4.52
N LEU A 553 -22.57 25.24 -3.55
CA LEU A 553 -22.93 26.66 -3.39
C LEU A 553 -22.59 27.49 -4.62
N ARG A 554 -21.50 27.19 -5.31
CA ARG A 554 -21.10 27.88 -6.55
C ARG A 554 -22.07 27.59 -7.69
N LEU A 555 -22.52 26.34 -7.81
CA LEU A 555 -23.50 25.93 -8.84
C LEU A 555 -24.89 26.46 -8.55
N SER A 556 -25.27 26.56 -7.29
CA SER A 556 -26.55 27.07 -6.80
C SER A 556 -26.54 28.59 -6.54
N ALA A 557 -25.57 29.32 -7.09
CA ALA A 557 -25.47 30.77 -6.86
C ALA A 557 -26.67 31.58 -7.44
N GLN A 558 -27.39 31.00 -8.39
CA GLN A 558 -28.57 31.60 -9.02
C GLN A 558 -29.91 31.14 -8.38
N ASP A 559 -29.85 30.19 -7.43
CA ASP A 559 -31.03 29.69 -6.73
C ASP A 559 -31.52 30.69 -5.65
N ASP A 560 -32.77 30.53 -5.21
CA ASP A 560 -33.34 31.36 -4.16
C ASP A 560 -32.41 31.38 -2.92
N PRO A 561 -32.10 32.59 -2.40
CA PRO A 561 -31.31 32.72 -1.17
C PRO A 561 -31.86 31.96 0.04
N SER A 562 -33.16 31.65 0.06
CA SER A 562 -33.82 30.86 1.10
C SER A 562 -33.53 29.36 1.00
N GLU A 563 -33.03 28.89 -0.14
CA GLU A 563 -32.59 27.49 -0.29
C GLU A 563 -31.16 27.31 0.24
N HIS A 564 -30.93 26.18 0.88
CA HIS A 564 -29.61 25.78 1.39
C HIS A 564 -29.00 26.70 2.46
N ILE A 565 -29.84 27.36 3.27
CA ILE A 565 -29.46 28.32 4.31
C ILE A 565 -28.37 27.73 5.22
N GLY A 566 -28.46 26.47 5.64
CA GLY A 566 -27.51 25.84 6.55
C GLY A 566 -26.08 25.77 6.00
N ILE A 567 -25.88 25.38 4.73
CA ILE A 567 -24.53 25.34 4.13
C ILE A 567 -23.98 26.76 3.94
N ARG A 568 -24.83 27.73 3.56
CA ARG A 568 -24.44 29.15 3.44
C ARG A 568 -24.06 29.74 4.80
N LEU A 569 -24.80 29.38 5.84
CA LEU A 569 -24.54 29.80 7.22
C LEU A 569 -23.16 29.28 7.69
N VAL A 570 -22.87 28.01 7.49
CA VAL A 570 -21.56 27.41 7.83
C VAL A 570 -20.44 28.11 7.07
N ALA A 571 -20.59 28.35 5.77
CA ALA A 571 -19.61 29.04 4.94
C ALA A 571 -19.35 30.49 5.39
N GLY A 572 -20.36 31.15 5.99
CA GLY A 572 -20.24 32.52 6.53
C GLY A 572 -19.66 32.58 7.95
N LEU A 573 -19.86 31.54 8.76
CA LEU A 573 -19.41 31.48 10.15
C LEU A 573 -18.00 30.88 10.31
N ALA A 574 -17.63 29.93 9.46
CA ALA A 574 -16.31 29.29 9.49
C ALA A 574 -15.25 30.19 8.85
N GLU A 575 -14.01 30.09 9.33
CA GLU A 575 -12.86 30.76 8.71
C GLU A 575 -12.48 30.07 7.39
N SER A 576 -12.43 28.75 7.42
CA SER A 576 -12.17 27.94 6.25
C SER A 576 -13.07 26.70 6.27
N VAL A 577 -13.48 26.29 5.07
CA VAL A 577 -14.19 25.02 4.83
C VAL A 577 -13.48 24.36 3.68
N GLU A 578 -12.91 23.20 3.88
CA GLU A 578 -12.23 22.43 2.85
C GLU A 578 -12.88 21.06 2.68
N TYR A 579 -13.16 20.69 1.44
CA TYR A 579 -13.68 19.39 1.10
C TYR A 579 -12.62 18.55 0.39
N GLN A 580 -12.51 17.28 0.80
CA GLN A 580 -11.66 16.29 0.15
C GLN A 580 -12.42 14.95 0.09
N ASN A 581 -12.27 14.21 -1.00
CA ASN A 581 -12.68 12.81 -1.05
C ASN A 581 -11.44 11.93 -1.00
N MET A 582 -11.27 11.19 0.07
CA MET A 582 -10.08 10.41 0.35
C MET A 582 -10.43 8.97 0.69
N PHE A 583 -9.70 8.01 0.16
CA PHE A 583 -10.00 6.59 0.33
C PHE A 583 -11.48 6.25 0.08
N GLY A 584 -12.18 7.07 -0.75
CA GLY A 584 -13.60 6.98 -1.02
C GLY A 584 -14.52 7.36 0.13
N MET A 585 -14.05 8.22 1.02
CA MET A 585 -14.83 8.89 2.06
C MET A 585 -14.83 10.39 1.80
N ASN A 586 -15.96 11.03 2.08
CA ASN A 586 -16.03 12.48 2.15
C ASN A 586 -15.37 12.94 3.44
N MET A 587 -14.61 14.00 3.37
CA MET A 587 -14.02 14.69 4.51
C MET A 587 -14.22 16.19 4.32
N LEU A 588 -14.90 16.81 5.26
CA LEU A 588 -15.01 18.25 5.42
C LEU A 588 -14.14 18.67 6.60
N THR A 589 -13.20 19.57 6.35
CA THR A 589 -12.39 20.22 7.38
C THR A 589 -12.86 21.67 7.52
N ILE A 590 -13.19 22.06 8.73
CA ILE A 590 -13.75 23.37 9.07
C ILE A 590 -12.89 23.96 10.16
N GLU A 591 -12.39 25.17 9.96
CA GLU A 591 -11.68 25.92 10.98
C GLU A 591 -12.55 27.02 11.56
N VAL A 592 -12.57 27.09 12.88
CA VAL A 592 -13.33 28.09 13.64
C VAL A 592 -12.34 28.83 14.55
N LYS A 593 -12.23 30.14 14.33
CA LYS A 593 -11.40 31.01 15.17
C LYS A 593 -12.06 31.27 16.54
N PRO A 594 -11.23 31.67 17.56
CA PRO A 594 -11.73 31.98 18.86
C PRO A 594 -12.75 33.12 18.93
#